data_e3441abf488c17b0f97180ebbc006dd4
#
_entry.id   e3441abf488c17b0f97180ebbc006dd4
#
_cell.length_a   1.000
_cell.length_b   1.000
_cell.length_c   1.000
_cell.angle_alpha   90.00
_cell.angle_beta   90.00
_cell.angle_gamma   90.00
#
_symmetry.space_group_name_H-M   'P 1'
#
loop_
_entity.id
_entity.type
_entity.pdbx_description
1 polymer ?
#
loop_
_entity_poly.entity_id
_entity_poly.type
_entity_poly.pdbx_seq_one_letter_code
_entity_poly.pdbx_strand_id
1 'polypeptide(L)'
;MGQSAFLTNLSGYIPGSFKFVELLDRFYAAQHETGFIHRDVTFGTSEAYAQAFDPNSTGPNLLAWSEWRAFRLTGDKNRIAAVFPALMAHHRWCRDNRTWRNGLYWTTGYASELINQPRVPNGRYHHRHWAWIDACSQAVLNCTMLERMALLLEEAEMATEVATEQDRLIRVINSVMWNGELNFYQDVGPDGVFSPLKSIAAYWALLDAKLIPKDRLSPFIQHLRDTWSFRTEFVLPTLSADSDAYNARTGNGWRGAVWPHLTYMVQRGLNVAQHFPLAHKLALNHVDMVSRVHTSTDKFWENYMSEDLGPAEPMTEDVSGLTPAAIIPMVLEFVLGFSVDWPLRQIIWRRSLSPEQVYGVRNLPLGNEGTIDLLSDEDTIQIRTDAPITLIIHDNKEIFQTAVPAGEFALSLK
;
A
#
# COMPACT_ATOMS: atom_id res chain seq x y z
N MET A 1 -3.46 -14.19 -0.73
CA MET A 1 -2.18 -13.48 -0.41
C MET A 1 -2.43 -12.01 -0.14
N GLY A 2 -3.02 -11.25 -1.02
CA GLY A 2 -3.20 -9.80 -0.88
C GLY A 2 -3.94 -9.39 0.40
N GLN A 3 -5.08 -10.00 0.73
CA GLN A 3 -5.80 -9.73 1.97
C GLN A 3 -4.93 -9.89 3.22
N SER A 4 -4.17 -11.01 3.32
CA SER A 4 -3.28 -11.24 4.47
C SER A 4 -2.19 -10.16 4.56
N ALA A 5 -1.65 -9.75 3.42
CA ALA A 5 -0.67 -8.68 3.37
C ALA A 5 -1.23 -7.33 3.87
N PHE A 6 -2.48 -6.99 3.54
CA PHE A 6 -3.12 -5.78 4.04
C PHE A 6 -3.46 -5.85 5.53
N LEU A 7 -3.89 -7.00 6.03
CA LEU A 7 -4.18 -7.18 7.46
C LEU A 7 -2.94 -6.94 8.34
N THR A 8 -1.73 -7.16 7.83
CA THR A 8 -0.50 -6.86 8.57
C THR A 8 -0.30 -5.37 8.88
N ASN A 9 -1.03 -4.46 8.19
CA ASN A 9 -1.03 -3.04 8.54
C ASN A 9 -1.51 -2.77 9.97
N LEU A 10 -2.26 -3.69 10.57
CA LEU A 10 -2.70 -3.59 11.95
C LEU A 10 -1.61 -3.96 12.96
N SER A 11 -0.51 -4.59 12.49
CA SER A 11 0.66 -4.86 13.34
C SER A 11 1.19 -3.55 13.92
N GLY A 12 1.34 -3.51 15.24
CA GLY A 12 1.83 -2.32 15.94
C GLY A 12 0.82 -1.18 16.12
N TYR A 13 -0.43 -1.31 15.68
CA TYR A 13 -1.51 -0.36 15.98
C TYR A 13 -2.56 -0.94 16.92
N ILE A 14 -2.78 -2.23 16.88
CA ILE A 14 -3.72 -2.91 17.77
C ILE A 14 -2.92 -3.68 18.82
N PRO A 15 -3.00 -3.29 20.10
CA PRO A 15 -2.34 -4.02 21.17
C PRO A 15 -3.03 -5.38 21.41
N GLY A 16 -2.27 -6.39 21.74
CA GLY A 16 -2.82 -7.71 22.08
C GLY A 16 -1.88 -8.85 21.73
N SER A 17 -2.32 -10.07 22.05
CA SER A 17 -1.57 -11.30 21.78
C SER A 17 -1.60 -11.73 20.30
N PHE A 18 -2.53 -11.22 19.51
CA PHE A 18 -2.64 -11.56 18.09
C PHE A 18 -1.64 -10.76 17.26
N LYS A 19 -0.72 -11.47 16.64
CA LYS A 19 0.29 -10.87 15.77
C LYS A 19 -0.16 -10.98 14.31
N PHE A 20 -0.70 -9.90 13.77
CA PHE A 20 -1.22 -9.88 12.39
C PHE A 20 -0.18 -10.30 11.34
N VAL A 21 1.11 -10.05 11.60
CA VAL A 21 2.18 -10.44 10.67
C VAL A 21 2.34 -11.97 10.57
N GLU A 22 1.97 -12.73 11.60
CA GLU A 22 2.01 -14.20 11.61
C GLU A 22 0.97 -14.82 10.62
N LEU A 23 0.01 -14.03 10.13
CA LEU A 23 -0.87 -14.45 9.03
C LEU A 23 -0.09 -14.81 7.76
N LEU A 24 1.15 -14.33 7.63
CA LEU A 24 2.01 -14.62 6.48
C LEU A 24 2.76 -15.95 6.61
N ASP A 25 2.89 -16.50 7.82
CA ASP A 25 3.69 -17.73 8.10
C ASP A 25 3.20 -18.93 7.29
N ARG A 26 1.88 -19.02 7.09
CA ARG A 26 1.28 -20.08 6.26
C ARG A 26 1.76 -20.06 4.80
N PHE A 27 2.09 -18.88 4.25
CA PHE A 27 2.63 -18.76 2.90
C PHE A 27 4.07 -19.25 2.84
N TYR A 28 4.88 -18.91 3.85
CA TYR A 28 6.26 -19.38 3.95
C TYR A 28 6.33 -20.89 4.22
N ALA A 29 5.45 -21.41 5.09
CA ALA A 29 5.34 -22.85 5.33
C ALA A 29 4.90 -23.66 4.10
N ALA A 30 4.13 -23.03 3.19
CA ALA A 30 3.68 -23.63 1.93
C ALA A 30 4.60 -23.33 0.74
N GLN A 31 5.77 -22.70 0.97
CA GLN A 31 6.72 -22.39 -0.10
C GLN A 31 7.35 -23.67 -0.65
N HIS A 32 7.33 -23.82 -1.97
CA HIS A 32 8.04 -24.89 -2.66
C HIS A 32 9.56 -24.62 -2.67
N GLU A 33 10.38 -25.67 -2.76
CA GLU A 33 11.85 -25.58 -2.79
C GLU A 33 12.41 -24.71 -3.93
N THR A 34 11.64 -24.53 -5.03
CA THR A 34 11.99 -23.59 -6.10
C THR A 34 11.79 -22.11 -5.76
N GLY A 35 11.23 -21.79 -4.59
CA GLY A 35 10.88 -20.46 -4.17
C GLY A 35 9.42 -20.05 -4.49
N PHE A 36 8.67 -20.87 -5.24
CA PHE A 36 7.27 -20.59 -5.55
C PHE A 36 6.40 -20.54 -4.30
N ILE A 37 5.54 -19.51 -4.19
CA ILE A 37 4.47 -19.39 -3.20
C ILE A 37 3.16 -19.20 -3.94
N HIS A 38 2.20 -20.12 -3.73
CA HIS A 38 0.87 -19.99 -4.31
C HIS A 38 0.07 -18.86 -3.62
N ARG A 39 -0.76 -18.15 -4.38
CA ARG A 39 -1.62 -17.09 -3.85
C ARG A 39 -2.64 -17.59 -2.79
N ASP A 40 -3.03 -18.84 -2.89
CA ASP A 40 -3.93 -19.53 -1.98
C ASP A 40 -3.18 -20.66 -1.27
N VAL A 41 -3.24 -20.69 0.06
CA VAL A 41 -2.54 -21.67 0.90
C VAL A 41 -3.45 -22.79 1.41
N THR A 42 -4.58 -23.02 0.77
CA THR A 42 -5.46 -24.17 1.07
C THR A 42 -4.90 -25.49 0.52
N PHE A 43 -3.94 -25.41 -0.40
CA PHE A 43 -3.29 -26.57 -1.01
C PHE A 43 -2.05 -27.00 -0.23
N GLY A 44 -1.74 -28.30 -0.26
CA GLY A 44 -0.41 -28.80 0.13
C GLY A 44 0.68 -28.32 -0.84
N THR A 45 1.95 -28.30 -0.38
CA THR A 45 3.08 -27.73 -1.14
C THR A 45 3.20 -28.32 -2.56
N SER A 46 3.08 -29.66 -2.72
CA SER A 46 3.17 -30.31 -4.02
C SER A 46 1.99 -30.02 -4.94
N GLU A 47 0.76 -29.95 -4.37
CA GLU A 47 -0.45 -29.61 -5.13
C GLU A 47 -0.40 -28.14 -5.60
N ALA A 48 0.04 -27.23 -4.74
CA ALA A 48 0.23 -25.82 -5.08
C ALA A 48 1.26 -25.67 -6.20
N TYR A 49 2.37 -26.42 -6.15
CA TYR A 49 3.41 -26.36 -7.17
C TYR A 49 2.97 -26.94 -8.51
N ALA A 50 2.09 -27.95 -8.55
CA ALA A 50 1.50 -28.43 -9.79
C ALA A 50 0.76 -27.32 -10.57
N GLN A 51 0.33 -26.26 -9.87
CA GLN A 51 -0.32 -25.10 -10.47
C GLN A 51 0.64 -23.89 -10.66
N ALA A 52 1.94 -24.04 -10.39
CA ALA A 52 2.91 -22.95 -10.41
C ALA A 52 2.92 -22.16 -11.74
N PHE A 53 2.68 -22.85 -12.86
CA PHE A 53 2.66 -22.26 -14.20
C PHE A 53 1.27 -21.82 -14.68
N ASP A 54 0.21 -21.99 -13.87
CA ASP A 54 -1.06 -21.31 -14.11
C ASP A 54 -0.83 -19.80 -14.00
N PRO A 55 -1.26 -19.00 -14.98
CA PRO A 55 -1.12 -17.53 -14.91
C PRO A 55 -1.74 -16.88 -13.68
N ASN A 56 -2.67 -17.57 -13.03
CA ASN A 56 -3.41 -17.07 -11.86
C ASN A 56 -2.85 -17.55 -10.51
N SER A 57 -1.77 -18.31 -10.50
CA SER A 57 -1.26 -18.98 -9.30
C SER A 57 -0.53 -18.06 -8.32
N THR A 58 -0.07 -16.88 -8.75
CA THR A 58 0.54 -15.87 -7.89
C THR A 58 -0.46 -14.75 -7.56
N GLY A 59 -0.29 -14.09 -6.42
CA GLY A 59 -1.04 -12.88 -6.06
C GLY A 59 -0.20 -11.61 -6.23
N PRO A 60 -0.72 -10.47 -5.76
CA PRO A 60 0.06 -9.24 -5.68
C PRO A 60 1.34 -9.46 -4.87
N ASN A 61 2.48 -8.95 -5.36
CA ASN A 61 3.79 -9.16 -4.74
C ASN A 61 4.01 -8.20 -3.56
N LEU A 62 3.36 -8.48 -2.42
CA LEU A 62 3.31 -7.59 -1.26
C LEU A 62 3.94 -8.17 0.02
N LEU A 63 4.45 -9.40 -0.01
CA LEU A 63 4.97 -10.06 1.19
C LEU A 63 6.13 -9.26 1.82
N ALA A 64 7.14 -8.87 1.05
CA ALA A 64 8.26 -8.10 1.57
C ALA A 64 7.84 -6.71 2.06
N TRP A 65 6.89 -6.05 1.39
CA TRP A 65 6.35 -4.79 1.86
C TRP A 65 5.64 -4.94 3.22
N SER A 66 4.85 -6.00 3.40
CA SER A 66 4.13 -6.28 4.64
C SER A 66 5.06 -6.55 5.81
N GLU A 67 6.09 -7.38 5.61
CA GLU A 67 7.10 -7.67 6.63
C GLU A 67 7.91 -6.43 7.01
N TRP A 68 8.33 -5.64 6.01
CA TRP A 68 9.05 -4.39 6.28
C TRP A 68 8.18 -3.38 7.01
N ARG A 69 6.90 -3.32 6.66
CA ARG A 69 5.92 -2.45 7.33
C ARG A 69 5.75 -2.84 8.80
N ALA A 70 5.56 -4.13 9.08
CA ALA A 70 5.46 -4.65 10.44
C ALA A 70 6.74 -4.37 11.23
N PHE A 71 7.92 -4.59 10.64
CA PHE A 71 9.20 -4.25 11.25
C PHE A 71 9.31 -2.78 11.65
N ARG A 72 8.89 -1.86 10.76
CA ARG A 72 8.89 -0.43 11.06
C ARG A 72 8.04 -0.04 12.27
N LEU A 73 6.99 -0.81 12.55
CA LEU A 73 6.09 -0.58 13.68
C LEU A 73 6.53 -1.31 14.95
N THR A 74 7.16 -2.48 14.84
CA THR A 74 7.46 -3.36 15.97
C THR A 74 8.94 -3.42 16.36
N GLY A 75 9.85 -3.17 15.41
CA GLY A 75 11.30 -3.31 15.61
C GLY A 75 11.81 -4.76 15.60
N ASP A 76 10.98 -5.74 15.20
CA ASP A 76 11.36 -7.17 15.26
C ASP A 76 12.32 -7.55 14.11
N LYS A 77 13.62 -7.32 14.35
CA LYS A 77 14.69 -7.72 13.43
C LYS A 77 14.82 -9.25 13.29
N ASN A 78 14.49 -10.01 14.33
CA ASN A 78 14.60 -11.47 14.28
C ASN A 78 13.59 -12.05 13.28
N ARG A 79 12.39 -11.48 13.21
CA ARG A 79 11.41 -11.86 12.18
C ARG A 79 11.93 -11.58 10.78
N ILE A 80 12.50 -10.40 10.54
CA ILE A 80 13.09 -10.09 9.23
C ILE A 80 14.17 -11.12 8.85
N ALA A 81 15.06 -11.47 9.78
CA ALA A 81 16.09 -12.48 9.53
C ALA A 81 15.50 -13.87 9.22
N ALA A 82 14.40 -14.24 9.87
CA ALA A 82 13.76 -15.53 9.69
C ALA A 82 13.06 -15.65 8.31
N VAL A 83 12.39 -14.58 7.84
CA VAL A 83 11.59 -14.63 6.60
C VAL A 83 12.36 -14.23 5.33
N PHE A 84 13.46 -13.50 5.47
CA PHE A 84 14.23 -12.96 4.36
C PHE A 84 14.66 -13.99 3.31
N PRO A 85 15.18 -15.20 3.69
CA PRO A 85 15.52 -16.23 2.70
C PRO A 85 14.33 -16.68 1.86
N ALA A 86 13.15 -16.84 2.47
CA ALA A 86 11.92 -17.23 1.77
C ALA A 86 11.45 -16.13 0.80
N LEU A 87 11.54 -14.87 1.21
CA LEU A 87 11.19 -13.71 0.39
C LEU A 87 12.12 -13.58 -0.82
N MET A 88 13.44 -13.75 -0.64
CA MET A 88 14.42 -13.74 -1.74
C MET A 88 14.19 -14.88 -2.72
N ALA A 89 13.91 -16.10 -2.22
CA ALA A 89 13.60 -17.24 -3.08
C ALA A 89 12.33 -17.00 -3.91
N HIS A 90 11.27 -16.43 -3.30
CA HIS A 90 10.03 -16.10 -4.02
C HIS A 90 10.24 -14.99 -5.05
N HIS A 91 11.00 -13.97 -4.70
CA HIS A 91 11.36 -12.89 -5.62
C HIS A 91 12.07 -13.43 -6.88
N ARG A 92 13.10 -14.27 -6.69
CA ARG A 92 13.84 -14.89 -7.81
C ARG A 92 12.92 -15.74 -8.67
N TRP A 93 12.06 -16.53 -8.05
CA TRP A 93 11.07 -17.34 -8.79
C TRP A 93 10.13 -16.45 -9.63
N CYS A 94 9.60 -15.37 -9.08
CA CYS A 94 8.75 -14.42 -9.80
C CYS A 94 9.49 -13.75 -10.95
N ARG A 95 10.73 -13.31 -10.74
CA ARG A 95 11.58 -12.75 -11.78
C ARG A 95 11.77 -13.71 -12.94
N ASP A 96 12.04 -14.97 -12.65
CA ASP A 96 12.37 -15.97 -13.68
C ASP A 96 11.11 -16.49 -14.40
N ASN A 97 9.92 -16.44 -13.78
CA ASN A 97 8.70 -17.07 -14.28
C ASN A 97 7.54 -16.10 -14.56
N ARG A 98 7.64 -14.82 -14.19
CA ARG A 98 6.58 -13.80 -14.35
C ARG A 98 7.05 -12.56 -15.12
N THR A 99 8.14 -12.67 -15.88
CA THR A 99 8.65 -11.57 -16.71
C THR A 99 8.70 -11.94 -18.19
N TRP A 100 8.65 -10.91 -19.03
CA TRP A 100 8.96 -10.97 -20.44
C TRP A 100 10.47 -10.80 -20.68
N ARG A 101 10.92 -11.04 -21.91
CA ARG A 101 12.36 -10.89 -22.28
C ARG A 101 12.93 -9.50 -22.01
N ASN A 102 12.09 -8.46 -22.04
CA ASN A 102 12.49 -7.09 -21.70
C ASN A 102 12.54 -6.83 -20.18
N GLY A 103 12.12 -7.80 -19.36
CA GLY A 103 12.12 -7.75 -17.91
C GLY A 103 10.87 -7.11 -17.29
N LEU A 104 9.88 -6.70 -18.09
CA LEU A 104 8.60 -6.24 -17.57
C LEU A 104 7.78 -7.44 -17.05
N TYR A 105 7.15 -7.23 -15.91
CA TYR A 105 6.32 -8.25 -15.26
C TYR A 105 4.92 -8.32 -15.87
N TRP A 106 4.35 -9.51 -15.78
CA TRP A 106 2.99 -9.77 -16.17
C TRP A 106 2.18 -10.41 -15.04
N THR A 107 0.88 -10.23 -15.09
CA THR A 107 -0.10 -10.83 -14.20
C THR A 107 -1.39 -11.11 -14.98
N THR A 108 -2.51 -11.33 -14.30
CA THR A 108 -3.85 -11.41 -14.87
C THR A 108 -4.80 -10.53 -14.06
N GLY A 109 -5.99 -10.26 -14.57
CA GLY A 109 -7.00 -9.54 -13.79
C GLY A 109 -7.34 -10.27 -12.48
N TYR A 110 -7.38 -11.60 -12.50
CA TYR A 110 -7.65 -12.41 -11.31
C TYR A 110 -6.47 -12.40 -10.32
N ALA A 111 -5.25 -12.55 -10.80
CA ALA A 111 -4.05 -12.57 -9.97
C ALA A 111 -3.69 -11.20 -9.41
N SER A 112 -4.03 -10.10 -10.12
CA SER A 112 -3.86 -8.73 -9.63
C SER A 112 -4.93 -8.27 -8.64
N GLU A 113 -5.98 -9.09 -8.46
CA GLU A 113 -7.17 -8.77 -7.66
C GLU A 113 -8.05 -7.63 -8.24
N LEU A 114 -7.78 -7.15 -9.45
CA LEU A 114 -8.61 -6.20 -10.21
C LEU A 114 -9.45 -6.94 -11.28
N ILE A 115 -10.23 -7.92 -10.81
CA ILE A 115 -10.73 -9.08 -11.55
C ILE A 115 -11.51 -8.74 -12.83
N ASN A 116 -12.42 -7.78 -12.77
CA ASN A 116 -13.31 -7.46 -13.90
C ASN A 116 -12.95 -6.14 -14.61
N GLN A 117 -11.78 -5.61 -14.33
CA GLN A 117 -11.30 -4.39 -15.00
C GLN A 117 -10.84 -4.72 -16.43
N PRO A 118 -11.42 -4.10 -17.47
CA PRO A 118 -11.11 -4.46 -18.87
C PRO A 118 -9.88 -3.74 -19.42
N ARG A 119 -8.85 -3.54 -18.61
CA ARG A 119 -7.61 -2.84 -18.97
C ARG A 119 -6.73 -3.64 -19.96
N VAL A 120 -6.84 -4.97 -19.93
CA VAL A 120 -6.24 -5.85 -20.91
C VAL A 120 -7.34 -6.68 -21.57
N PRO A 121 -7.48 -6.67 -22.91
CA PRO A 121 -8.52 -7.44 -23.60
C PRO A 121 -8.47 -8.92 -23.27
N ASN A 122 -9.60 -9.47 -22.76
CA ASN A 122 -9.68 -10.86 -22.27
C ASN A 122 -8.61 -11.25 -21.23
N GLY A 123 -8.12 -10.26 -20.45
CA GLY A 123 -7.03 -10.42 -19.48
C GLY A 123 -7.45 -10.99 -18.14
N ARG A 124 -8.73 -11.34 -17.91
CA ARG A 124 -9.23 -11.77 -16.61
C ARG A 124 -8.45 -12.94 -16.01
N TYR A 125 -8.21 -13.98 -16.80
CA TYR A 125 -7.53 -15.21 -16.36
C TYR A 125 -6.27 -15.54 -17.17
N HIS A 126 -5.84 -14.65 -18.07
CA HIS A 126 -4.66 -14.84 -18.89
C HIS A 126 -3.94 -13.51 -19.13
N HIS A 127 -2.62 -13.49 -19.03
CA HIS A 127 -1.78 -12.29 -19.21
C HIS A 127 -1.84 -11.65 -20.60
N ARG A 128 -2.31 -12.36 -21.62
CA ARG A 128 -2.46 -11.92 -23.02
C ARG A 128 -1.18 -11.35 -23.65
N HIS A 129 -0.02 -11.74 -23.13
CA HIS A 129 1.29 -11.24 -23.51
C HIS A 129 1.51 -9.73 -23.23
N TRP A 130 0.67 -9.16 -22.37
CA TRP A 130 0.79 -7.76 -21.92
C TRP A 130 1.76 -7.64 -20.75
N ALA A 131 2.45 -6.49 -20.66
CA ALA A 131 3.09 -6.02 -19.44
C ALA A 131 2.06 -5.28 -18.59
N TRP A 132 2.01 -5.60 -17.30
CA TRP A 132 1.01 -5.09 -16.38
C TRP A 132 1.65 -4.12 -15.41
N ILE A 133 1.13 -2.87 -15.35
CA ILE A 133 1.76 -1.77 -14.62
C ILE A 133 1.80 -2.01 -13.10
N ASP A 134 0.78 -2.61 -12.52
CA ASP A 134 0.77 -3.00 -11.11
C ASP A 134 1.83 -4.05 -10.80
N ALA A 135 1.91 -5.13 -11.58
CA ALA A 135 2.92 -6.16 -11.41
C ALA A 135 4.34 -5.61 -11.51
N CYS A 136 4.58 -4.71 -12.48
CA CYS A 136 5.87 -4.04 -12.65
C CYS A 136 6.19 -3.12 -11.46
N SER A 137 5.25 -2.29 -11.02
CA SER A 137 5.44 -1.37 -9.90
C SER A 137 5.60 -2.09 -8.56
N GLN A 138 4.83 -3.16 -8.35
CA GLN A 138 4.98 -4.03 -7.16
C GLN A 138 6.33 -4.75 -7.16
N ALA A 139 6.87 -5.14 -8.31
CA ALA A 139 8.21 -5.72 -8.39
C ALA A 139 9.30 -4.70 -8.01
N VAL A 140 9.18 -3.43 -8.45
CA VAL A 140 10.07 -2.34 -7.99
C VAL A 140 9.98 -2.15 -6.48
N LEU A 141 8.77 -2.08 -5.94
CA LEU A 141 8.54 -1.97 -4.49
C LEU A 141 9.15 -3.15 -3.73
N ASN A 142 8.98 -4.36 -4.25
CA ASN A 142 9.53 -5.58 -3.66
C ASN A 142 11.07 -5.53 -3.63
N CYS A 143 11.73 -5.11 -4.72
CA CYS A 143 13.18 -4.90 -4.74
C CYS A 143 13.62 -3.90 -3.67
N THR A 144 12.91 -2.77 -3.51
CA THR A 144 13.19 -1.77 -2.48
C THR A 144 13.12 -2.35 -1.07
N MET A 145 12.10 -3.15 -0.80
CA MET A 145 11.94 -3.75 0.54
C MET A 145 13.00 -4.80 0.81
N LEU A 146 13.32 -5.63 -0.17
CA LEU A 146 14.39 -6.65 -0.07
C LEU A 146 15.77 -6.00 0.07
N GLU A 147 16.05 -4.91 -0.67
CA GLU A 147 17.29 -4.14 -0.51
C GLU A 147 17.47 -3.66 0.94
N ARG A 148 16.41 -3.06 1.51
CA ARG A 148 16.43 -2.57 2.90
C ARG A 148 16.60 -3.69 3.92
N MET A 149 15.97 -4.85 3.71
CA MET A 149 16.12 -6.02 4.57
C MET A 149 17.56 -6.58 4.46
N ALA A 150 18.11 -6.70 3.25
CA ALA A 150 19.46 -7.17 3.03
C ALA A 150 20.50 -6.26 3.72
N LEU A 151 20.35 -4.94 3.59
CA LEU A 151 21.21 -3.97 4.28
C LEU A 151 21.08 -4.06 5.80
N LEU A 152 19.86 -4.25 6.34
CA LEU A 152 19.62 -4.45 7.77
C LEU A 152 20.30 -5.72 8.30
N LEU A 153 20.39 -6.78 7.47
CA LEU A 153 20.98 -8.08 7.79
C LEU A 153 22.45 -8.19 7.39
N GLU A 154 23.03 -7.14 6.82
CA GLU A 154 24.42 -7.09 6.34
C GLU A 154 24.70 -8.05 5.16
N GLU A 155 23.65 -8.36 4.36
CA GLU A 155 23.70 -9.25 3.18
C GLU A 155 24.01 -8.43 1.90
N ALA A 156 25.23 -7.93 1.77
CA ALA A 156 25.64 -6.96 0.75
C ALA A 156 25.47 -7.46 -0.70
N GLU A 157 25.69 -8.74 -0.97
CA GLU A 157 25.55 -9.33 -2.30
C GLU A 157 24.07 -9.34 -2.72
N MET A 158 23.16 -9.73 -1.82
CA MET A 158 21.71 -9.75 -2.07
C MET A 158 21.17 -8.33 -2.22
N ALA A 159 21.65 -7.37 -1.43
CA ALA A 159 21.30 -5.96 -1.60
C ALA A 159 21.69 -5.44 -3.00
N THR A 160 22.90 -5.78 -3.49
CA THR A 160 23.36 -5.40 -4.83
C THR A 160 22.56 -6.07 -5.94
N GLU A 161 22.19 -7.35 -5.78
CA GLU A 161 21.35 -8.10 -6.74
C GLU A 161 20.03 -7.37 -6.97
N VAL A 162 19.27 -7.11 -5.90
CA VAL A 162 17.93 -6.51 -6.02
C VAL A 162 17.99 -5.03 -6.42
N ALA A 163 18.99 -4.26 -5.99
CA ALA A 163 19.18 -2.88 -6.41
C ALA A 163 19.46 -2.77 -7.92
N THR A 164 20.29 -3.67 -8.46
CA THR A 164 20.59 -3.72 -9.90
C THR A 164 19.36 -4.05 -10.73
N GLU A 165 18.54 -5.00 -10.26
CA GLU A 165 17.29 -5.35 -10.91
C GLU A 165 16.29 -4.17 -10.85
N GLN A 166 16.15 -3.52 -9.70
CA GLN A 166 15.31 -2.35 -9.51
C GLN A 166 15.64 -1.25 -10.53
N ASP A 167 16.91 -0.86 -10.62
CA ASP A 167 17.35 0.21 -11.50
C ASP A 167 17.07 -0.12 -12.98
N ARG A 168 17.26 -1.39 -13.38
CA ARG A 168 16.93 -1.85 -14.72
C ARG A 168 15.42 -1.77 -14.97
N LEU A 169 14.61 -2.25 -14.05
CA LEU A 169 13.17 -2.29 -14.18
C LEU A 169 12.57 -0.89 -14.23
N ILE A 170 13.04 0.04 -13.39
CA ILE A 170 12.63 1.45 -13.41
C ILE A 170 12.88 2.07 -14.78
N ARG A 171 14.05 1.85 -15.38
CA ARG A 171 14.36 2.37 -16.72
C ARG A 171 13.39 1.83 -17.77
N VAL A 172 13.10 0.52 -17.76
CA VAL A 172 12.23 -0.10 -18.74
C VAL A 172 10.77 0.35 -18.55
N ILE A 173 10.26 0.42 -17.33
CA ILE A 173 8.91 0.94 -17.04
C ILE A 173 8.77 2.37 -17.60
N ASN A 174 9.74 3.24 -17.31
CA ASN A 174 9.68 4.62 -17.76
C ASN A 174 9.80 4.80 -19.28
N SER A 175 10.49 3.89 -19.96
CA SER A 175 10.63 3.96 -21.41
C SER A 175 9.44 3.35 -22.17
N VAL A 176 8.74 2.36 -21.57
CA VAL A 176 7.72 1.55 -22.27
C VAL A 176 6.31 1.83 -21.80
N MET A 177 6.10 2.06 -20.49
CA MET A 177 4.76 2.09 -19.88
C MET A 177 4.23 3.49 -19.58
N TRP A 178 5.02 4.54 -19.82
CA TRP A 178 4.59 5.94 -19.70
C TRP A 178 3.95 6.43 -20.98
N ASN A 179 2.66 6.72 -20.93
CA ASN A 179 1.94 7.39 -22.02
C ASN A 179 2.06 8.91 -21.81
N GLY A 180 2.92 9.55 -22.64
CA GLY A 180 3.18 10.99 -22.56
C GLY A 180 2.01 11.87 -23.01
N GLU A 181 1.08 11.34 -23.82
CA GLU A 181 -0.12 12.09 -24.24
C GLU A 181 -1.13 12.21 -23.10
N LEU A 182 -1.28 11.12 -22.32
CA LEU A 182 -2.18 11.09 -21.18
C LEU A 182 -1.50 11.49 -19.86
N ASN A 183 -0.16 11.62 -19.84
CA ASN A 183 0.61 11.78 -18.60
C ASN A 183 0.28 10.71 -17.56
N PHE A 184 0.24 9.46 -17.99
CA PHE A 184 -0.21 8.34 -17.16
C PHE A 184 0.57 7.06 -17.48
N TYR A 185 0.78 6.21 -16.46
CA TYR A 185 1.32 4.87 -16.66
C TYR A 185 0.20 3.89 -17.01
N GLN A 186 0.43 3.06 -18.03
CA GLN A 186 -0.58 2.11 -18.53
C GLN A 186 0.03 0.73 -18.78
N ASP A 187 -0.82 -0.30 -18.79
CA ASP A 187 -0.46 -1.61 -19.31
C ASP A 187 -0.12 -1.52 -20.81
N VAL A 188 0.81 -2.35 -21.26
CA VAL A 188 1.31 -2.29 -22.65
C VAL A 188 1.27 -3.67 -23.30
N GLY A 189 0.67 -3.74 -24.48
CA GLY A 189 0.60 -4.94 -25.30
C GLY A 189 1.92 -5.31 -25.97
N PRO A 190 2.01 -6.53 -26.57
CA PRO A 190 3.23 -7.00 -27.21
C PRO A 190 3.66 -6.17 -28.44
N ASP A 191 2.75 -5.46 -29.02
CA ASP A 191 2.92 -4.52 -30.15
C ASP A 191 3.21 -3.08 -29.73
N GLY A 192 3.35 -2.82 -28.42
CA GLY A 192 3.59 -1.50 -27.85
C GLY A 192 2.33 -0.64 -27.70
N VAL A 193 1.15 -1.19 -27.92
CA VAL A 193 -0.12 -0.47 -27.76
C VAL A 193 -0.46 -0.34 -26.27
N PHE A 194 -0.80 0.86 -25.83
CA PHE A 194 -1.27 1.12 -24.47
C PHE A 194 -2.69 0.60 -24.24
N SER A 195 -2.95 0.18 -22.99
CA SER A 195 -4.33 -0.01 -22.52
C SER A 195 -5.14 1.27 -22.74
N PRO A 196 -6.41 1.17 -23.20
CA PRO A 196 -7.24 2.36 -23.38
C PRO A 196 -7.70 3.00 -22.08
N LEU A 197 -7.37 2.39 -20.92
CA LEU A 197 -7.92 2.76 -19.62
C LEU A 197 -6.86 3.35 -18.68
N LYS A 198 -7.26 4.36 -17.92
CA LYS A 198 -6.53 4.80 -16.73
C LYS A 198 -7.06 4.02 -15.51
N SER A 199 -6.22 3.16 -14.95
CA SER A 199 -6.53 2.31 -13.80
C SER A 199 -5.84 2.79 -12.54
N ILE A 200 -6.49 2.63 -11.37
CA ILE A 200 -5.86 2.84 -10.05
C ILE A 200 -4.58 2.01 -9.88
N ALA A 201 -4.47 0.89 -10.60
CA ALA A 201 -3.29 0.04 -10.65
C ALA A 201 -1.98 0.79 -10.95
N ALA A 202 -2.04 1.89 -11.71
CA ALA A 202 -0.86 2.70 -12.02
C ALA A 202 -0.26 3.39 -10.78
N TYR A 203 -1.08 3.68 -9.76
CA TYR A 203 -0.62 4.39 -8.57
C TYR A 203 0.22 3.53 -7.61
N TRP A 204 0.36 2.23 -7.85
CA TRP A 204 1.41 1.43 -7.22
C TRP A 204 2.81 2.02 -7.47
N ALA A 205 3.00 2.73 -8.59
CA ALA A 205 4.25 3.42 -8.92
C ALA A 205 4.64 4.51 -7.90
N LEU A 206 3.68 5.11 -7.19
CA LEU A 206 3.97 6.12 -6.15
C LEU A 206 4.63 5.55 -4.89
N LEU A 207 4.57 4.23 -4.66
CA LEU A 207 5.11 3.62 -3.45
C LEU A 207 6.64 3.50 -3.44
N ASP A 208 7.27 3.73 -4.58
CA ASP A 208 8.71 3.83 -4.69
C ASP A 208 9.16 5.24 -5.08
N ALA A 209 10.04 5.84 -4.29
CA ALA A 209 10.50 7.21 -4.51
C ALA A 209 11.36 7.40 -5.77
N LYS A 210 11.94 6.30 -6.32
CA LYS A 210 12.83 6.33 -7.48
C LYS A 210 12.08 6.08 -8.80
N LEU A 211 10.86 5.45 -8.73
CA LEU A 211 10.20 4.95 -9.93
C LEU A 211 9.74 6.08 -10.85
N ILE A 212 9.12 7.12 -10.32
CA ILE A 212 8.55 8.21 -11.13
C ILE A 212 9.55 9.36 -11.25
N PRO A 213 10.01 9.72 -12.47
CA PRO A 213 10.82 10.91 -12.69
C PRO A 213 10.12 12.19 -12.20
N LYS A 214 10.91 13.16 -11.71
CA LYS A 214 10.38 14.40 -11.13
C LYS A 214 9.47 15.20 -12.06
N ASP A 215 9.80 15.23 -13.34
CA ASP A 215 9.02 15.92 -14.40
C ASP A 215 7.68 15.24 -14.68
N ARG A 216 7.55 13.94 -14.41
CA ARG A 216 6.32 13.16 -14.59
C ARG A 216 5.43 13.13 -13.36
N LEU A 217 5.98 13.35 -12.17
CA LEU A 217 5.25 13.19 -10.91
C LEU A 217 4.04 14.13 -10.81
N SER A 218 4.23 15.42 -11.06
CA SER A 218 3.14 16.41 -10.95
C SER A 218 1.99 16.15 -11.94
N PRO A 219 2.22 15.96 -13.26
CA PRO A 219 1.16 15.64 -14.19
C PRO A 219 0.47 14.30 -13.89
N PHE A 220 1.19 13.28 -13.42
CA PHE A 220 0.61 12.01 -13.00
C PHE A 220 -0.33 12.15 -11.79
N ILE A 221 0.08 12.89 -10.77
CA ILE A 221 -0.73 13.15 -9.56
C ILE A 221 -1.94 14.05 -9.89
N GLN A 222 -1.88 14.87 -10.92
CA GLN A 222 -2.99 15.74 -11.29
C GLN A 222 -4.29 14.97 -11.56
N HIS A 223 -4.22 13.74 -12.06
CA HIS A 223 -5.38 12.88 -12.25
C HIS A 223 -6.12 12.55 -10.95
N LEU A 224 -5.44 12.57 -9.78
CA LEU A 224 -6.07 12.41 -8.47
C LEU A 224 -6.85 13.66 -8.01
N ARG A 225 -6.72 14.78 -8.71
CA ARG A 225 -7.42 16.05 -8.43
C ARG A 225 -8.48 16.38 -9.49
N ASP A 226 -8.45 15.64 -10.58
CA ASP A 226 -9.33 15.85 -11.70
C ASP A 226 -10.64 15.07 -11.52
N THR A 227 -11.78 15.79 -11.53
CA THR A 227 -13.13 15.24 -11.38
C THR A 227 -13.55 14.34 -12.54
N TRP A 228 -12.95 14.51 -13.72
CA TRP A 228 -13.15 13.63 -14.88
C TRP A 228 -12.26 12.38 -14.83
N SER A 229 -11.43 12.25 -13.81
CA SER A 229 -10.50 11.13 -13.67
C SER A 229 -10.74 10.35 -12.36
N PHE A 230 -9.94 10.59 -11.30
CA PHE A 230 -10.04 9.83 -10.05
C PHE A 230 -10.60 10.64 -8.89
N ARG A 231 -11.03 11.90 -9.11
CA ARG A 231 -11.63 12.76 -8.11
C ARG A 231 -13.15 12.80 -8.22
N THR A 232 -13.82 11.70 -7.95
CA THR A 232 -15.27 11.59 -7.84
C THR A 232 -15.78 12.16 -6.49
N GLU A 233 -17.06 12.11 -6.23
CA GLU A 233 -17.63 12.56 -4.94
C GLU A 233 -16.96 11.84 -3.78
N PHE A 234 -16.87 10.51 -3.87
CA PHE A 234 -16.11 9.67 -2.95
C PHE A 234 -14.88 9.08 -3.65
N VAL A 235 -13.72 9.37 -3.10
CA VAL A 235 -12.42 9.04 -3.68
C VAL A 235 -11.92 7.68 -3.21
N LEU A 236 -11.18 6.96 -3.98
CA LEU A 236 -10.76 6.99 -5.36
C LEU A 236 -11.42 5.84 -6.12
N PRO A 237 -12.08 6.05 -7.24
CA PRO A 237 -12.62 4.94 -8.02
C PRO A 237 -11.48 4.10 -8.60
N THR A 238 -11.72 2.80 -8.74
CA THR A 238 -10.70 1.88 -9.29
C THR A 238 -10.43 2.08 -10.77
N LEU A 239 -11.34 2.73 -11.47
CA LEU A 239 -11.22 3.09 -12.88
C LEU A 239 -11.53 4.58 -13.04
N SER A 240 -10.78 5.27 -13.88
CA SER A 240 -10.97 6.70 -14.17
C SER A 240 -12.38 6.97 -14.71
N ALA A 241 -13.02 8.04 -14.22
CA ALA A 241 -14.41 8.38 -14.56
C ALA A 241 -14.62 8.76 -16.03
N ASP A 242 -13.57 9.16 -16.75
CA ASP A 242 -13.61 9.43 -18.20
C ASP A 242 -13.55 8.16 -19.07
N SER A 243 -13.52 6.97 -18.48
CA SER A 243 -13.51 5.71 -19.21
C SER A 243 -14.92 5.26 -19.59
N ASP A 244 -15.13 4.82 -20.83
CA ASP A 244 -16.38 4.17 -21.27
C ASP A 244 -16.74 2.91 -20.45
N ALA A 245 -15.74 2.30 -19.80
CA ALA A 245 -15.93 1.14 -18.94
C ALA A 245 -16.29 1.50 -17.50
N TYR A 246 -16.22 2.78 -17.12
CA TYR A 246 -16.56 3.24 -15.78
C TYR A 246 -18.06 3.08 -15.48
N ASN A 247 -18.39 2.56 -14.32
CA ASN A 247 -19.76 2.38 -13.87
C ASN A 247 -20.03 3.30 -12.66
N ALA A 248 -20.52 4.49 -12.93
CA ALA A 248 -20.86 5.50 -11.92
C ALA A 248 -21.98 5.02 -10.98
N ARG A 249 -22.96 4.23 -11.50
CA ARG A 249 -24.18 3.90 -10.79
C ARG A 249 -24.00 2.83 -9.72
N THR A 250 -23.20 1.82 -9.97
CA THR A 250 -23.08 0.67 -9.08
C THR A 250 -21.61 0.33 -8.71
N GLY A 251 -20.65 0.98 -9.36
CA GLY A 251 -19.22 0.66 -9.23
C GLY A 251 -18.82 -0.66 -9.88
N ASN A 252 -19.73 -1.63 -9.98
CA ASN A 252 -19.55 -2.95 -10.60
C ASN A 252 -18.17 -3.56 -10.30
N GLY A 253 -17.84 -3.74 -9.03
CA GLY A 253 -16.57 -4.26 -8.55
C GLY A 253 -15.40 -3.32 -8.88
N TRP A 254 -14.56 -3.72 -9.83
CA TRP A 254 -13.34 -2.96 -10.19
C TRP A 254 -13.53 -1.99 -11.37
N ARG A 255 -14.78 -1.64 -11.70
CA ARG A 255 -15.11 -0.73 -12.81
C ARG A 255 -15.61 0.63 -12.32
N GLY A 256 -15.21 1.05 -11.13
CA GLY A 256 -15.56 2.34 -10.56
C GLY A 256 -15.80 2.35 -9.06
N ALA A 257 -16.00 1.20 -8.42
CA ALA A 257 -16.13 1.14 -6.97
C ALA A 257 -14.85 1.63 -6.26
N VAL A 258 -15.02 2.18 -5.08
CA VAL A 258 -13.94 2.62 -4.18
C VAL A 258 -13.61 1.49 -3.21
N TRP A 259 -12.37 1.06 -3.21
CA TRP A 259 -11.87 0.00 -2.35
C TRP A 259 -10.90 0.57 -1.31
N PRO A 260 -11.22 0.47 0.00
CA PRO A 260 -10.47 1.15 1.06
C PRO A 260 -8.97 0.85 1.06
N HIS A 261 -8.58 -0.41 0.85
CA HIS A 261 -7.17 -0.80 0.84
C HIS A 261 -6.40 -0.20 -0.35
N LEU A 262 -7.00 -0.04 -1.53
CA LEU A 262 -6.35 0.61 -2.66
C LEU A 262 -6.24 2.13 -2.44
N THR A 263 -7.29 2.76 -1.90
CA THR A 263 -7.22 4.17 -1.51
C THR A 263 -6.11 4.41 -0.49
N TYR A 264 -5.97 3.54 0.51
CA TYR A 264 -4.87 3.60 1.47
C TYR A 264 -3.50 3.48 0.79
N MET A 265 -3.33 2.56 -0.18
CA MET A 265 -2.06 2.42 -0.89
C MET A 265 -1.71 3.66 -1.73
N VAL A 266 -2.70 4.30 -2.36
CA VAL A 266 -2.48 5.58 -3.06
C VAL A 266 -2.04 6.67 -2.09
N GLN A 267 -2.65 6.78 -0.92
CA GLN A 267 -2.26 7.74 0.13
C GLN A 267 -0.84 7.47 0.66
N ARG A 268 -0.49 6.20 0.84
CA ARG A 268 0.89 5.80 1.16
C ARG A 268 1.87 6.27 0.10
N GLY A 269 1.52 6.07 -1.17
CA GLY A 269 2.32 6.54 -2.31
C GLY A 269 2.47 8.06 -2.33
N LEU A 270 1.39 8.81 -2.09
CA LEU A 270 1.43 10.27 -1.97
C LEU A 270 2.33 10.73 -0.81
N ASN A 271 2.34 9.97 0.29
CA ASN A 271 3.23 10.25 1.42
C ASN A 271 4.71 10.04 1.03
N VAL A 272 5.03 8.97 0.30
CA VAL A 272 6.37 8.71 -0.26
C VAL A 272 6.77 9.84 -1.22
N ALA A 273 5.86 10.30 -2.06
CA ALA A 273 6.05 11.40 -2.99
C ALA A 273 5.99 12.80 -2.34
N GLN A 274 5.86 12.88 -1.01
CA GLN A 274 5.81 14.13 -0.20
C GLN A 274 4.59 15.04 -0.51
N HIS A 275 3.50 14.47 -1.04
CA HIS A 275 2.23 15.18 -1.28
C HIS A 275 1.26 15.01 -0.10
N PHE A 276 1.73 15.30 1.11
CA PHE A 276 0.99 15.13 2.38
C PHE A 276 -0.39 15.81 2.40
N PRO A 277 -0.57 17.08 1.94
CA PRO A 277 -1.88 17.73 1.97
C PRO A 277 -2.92 17.01 1.09
N LEU A 278 -2.50 16.41 -0.04
CA LEU A 278 -3.41 15.66 -0.88
C LEU A 278 -3.77 14.31 -0.22
N ALA A 279 -2.79 13.61 0.35
CA ALA A 279 -3.04 12.36 1.08
C ALA A 279 -4.04 12.59 2.23
N HIS A 280 -3.86 13.66 3.03
CA HIS A 280 -4.76 14.05 4.11
C HIS A 280 -6.20 14.33 3.60
N LYS A 281 -6.33 15.13 2.53
CA LYS A 281 -7.64 15.46 1.96
C LYS A 281 -8.40 14.23 1.46
N LEU A 282 -7.70 13.31 0.79
CA LEU A 282 -8.29 12.06 0.31
C LEU A 282 -8.67 11.14 1.49
N ALA A 283 -7.87 11.14 2.58
CA ALA A 283 -8.17 10.37 3.78
C ALA A 283 -9.43 10.87 4.47
N LEU A 284 -9.58 12.19 4.65
CA LEU A 284 -10.78 12.77 5.25
C LEU A 284 -12.04 12.40 4.47
N ASN A 285 -12.04 12.54 3.13
CA ASN A 285 -13.19 12.17 2.30
C ASN A 285 -13.53 10.68 2.42
N HIS A 286 -12.51 9.82 2.38
CA HIS A 286 -12.72 8.37 2.43
C HIS A 286 -13.21 7.90 3.80
N VAL A 287 -12.63 8.40 4.89
CA VAL A 287 -13.04 8.07 6.26
C VAL A 287 -14.45 8.56 6.55
N ASP A 288 -14.80 9.78 6.10
CA ASP A 288 -16.18 10.31 6.20
C ASP A 288 -17.18 9.41 5.49
N MET A 289 -16.91 9.03 4.24
CA MET A 289 -17.75 8.11 3.46
C MET A 289 -17.98 6.79 4.21
N VAL A 290 -16.91 6.11 4.62
CA VAL A 290 -17.03 4.81 5.31
C VAL A 290 -17.79 4.95 6.62
N SER A 291 -17.52 6.00 7.40
CA SER A 291 -18.21 6.28 8.67
C SER A 291 -19.72 6.50 8.47
N ARG A 292 -20.09 7.28 7.48
CA ARG A 292 -21.52 7.56 7.17
C ARG A 292 -22.25 6.31 6.67
N VAL A 293 -21.62 5.51 5.80
CA VAL A 293 -22.20 4.24 5.34
C VAL A 293 -22.34 3.26 6.51
N HIS A 294 -21.30 3.14 7.36
CA HIS A 294 -21.37 2.30 8.56
C HIS A 294 -22.52 2.76 9.49
N THR A 295 -22.66 4.05 9.73
CA THR A 295 -23.73 4.60 10.58
C THR A 295 -25.14 4.25 10.04
N SER A 296 -25.30 4.21 8.71
CA SER A 296 -26.59 3.90 8.09
C SER A 296 -26.90 2.42 7.92
N THR A 297 -25.86 1.56 7.86
CA THR A 297 -26.01 0.12 7.56
C THR A 297 -25.61 -0.81 8.69
N ASP A 298 -24.94 -0.27 9.74
CA ASP A 298 -24.31 -1.03 10.84
C ASP A 298 -23.31 -2.11 10.36
N LYS A 299 -22.67 -1.87 9.18
CA LYS A 299 -21.77 -2.83 8.53
C LYS A 299 -20.58 -2.14 7.90
N PHE A 300 -19.46 -2.87 7.82
CA PHE A 300 -18.38 -2.58 6.89
C PHE A 300 -18.57 -3.38 5.61
N TRP A 301 -18.28 -2.73 4.47
CA TRP A 301 -18.39 -3.31 3.14
C TRP A 301 -16.99 -3.42 2.51
N GLU A 302 -16.80 -4.39 1.62
CA GLU A 302 -15.52 -4.53 0.91
C GLU A 302 -15.24 -3.34 -0.01
N ASN A 303 -16.31 -2.75 -0.58
CA ASN A 303 -16.21 -1.62 -1.50
C ASN A 303 -17.43 -0.70 -1.41
N TYR A 304 -17.27 0.53 -1.91
CA TYR A 304 -18.23 1.61 -1.81
C TYR A 304 -18.48 2.26 -3.16
N MET A 305 -19.63 2.90 -3.35
CA MET A 305 -19.90 3.70 -4.55
C MET A 305 -19.02 4.95 -4.58
N SER A 306 -18.65 5.37 -5.79
CA SER A 306 -17.81 6.56 -5.98
C SER A 306 -18.59 7.85 -6.19
N GLU A 307 -19.86 7.76 -6.62
CA GLU A 307 -20.70 8.92 -6.94
C GLU A 307 -21.90 9.07 -5.99
N ASP A 308 -22.16 8.06 -5.16
CA ASP A 308 -23.27 8.06 -4.21
C ASP A 308 -22.85 7.43 -2.89
N LEU A 309 -23.60 7.67 -1.83
CA LEU A 309 -23.28 7.19 -0.49
C LEU A 309 -23.88 5.80 -0.25
N GLY A 310 -23.05 4.78 -0.30
CA GLY A 310 -23.49 3.40 -0.07
C GLY A 310 -22.47 2.35 -0.48
N PRO A 311 -22.78 1.07 -0.23
CA PRO A 311 -21.98 -0.04 -0.75
C PRO A 311 -22.12 -0.13 -2.28
N ALA A 312 -21.04 -0.50 -2.97
CA ALA A 312 -21.07 -0.77 -4.40
C ALA A 312 -21.49 -2.21 -4.72
N GLU A 313 -21.83 -2.49 -5.98
CA GLU A 313 -22.14 -3.86 -6.43
C GLU A 313 -20.85 -4.63 -6.84
N PRO A 314 -20.77 -5.93 -6.51
CA PRO A 314 -21.68 -6.68 -5.64
C PRO A 314 -21.60 -6.16 -4.18
N MET A 315 -22.73 -6.05 -3.51
CA MET A 315 -22.77 -5.64 -2.10
C MET A 315 -22.27 -6.77 -1.21
N THR A 316 -20.95 -6.78 -0.98
CA THR A 316 -20.27 -7.80 -0.17
C THR A 316 -19.90 -7.20 1.18
N GLU A 317 -20.44 -7.75 2.26
CA GLU A 317 -20.05 -7.40 3.63
C GLU A 317 -18.58 -7.79 3.85
N ASP A 318 -17.80 -6.88 4.45
CA ASP A 318 -16.39 -7.14 4.74
C ASP A 318 -16.21 -8.04 5.98
N VAL A 319 -16.34 -9.34 5.77
CA VAL A 319 -16.09 -10.37 6.79
C VAL A 319 -14.59 -10.66 6.99
N SER A 320 -13.75 -10.19 6.07
CA SER A 320 -12.30 -10.39 6.12
C SER A 320 -11.58 -9.36 6.98
N GLY A 321 -12.22 -8.24 7.29
CA GLY A 321 -11.61 -7.12 8.02
C GLY A 321 -10.67 -6.27 7.17
N LEU A 322 -10.78 -6.31 5.85
CA LEU A 322 -9.91 -5.56 4.94
C LEU A 322 -10.16 -4.05 5.01
N THR A 323 -11.42 -3.64 5.17
CA THR A 323 -11.80 -2.24 5.36
C THR A 323 -11.24 -1.66 6.66
N PRO A 324 -11.46 -2.25 7.85
CA PRO A 324 -10.79 -1.79 9.07
C PRO A 324 -9.26 -1.78 8.96
N ALA A 325 -8.65 -2.77 8.31
CA ALA A 325 -7.21 -2.84 8.09
C ALA A 325 -6.66 -1.68 7.23
N ALA A 326 -7.50 -1.04 6.45
CA ALA A 326 -7.17 0.18 5.70
C ALA A 326 -7.54 1.45 6.48
N ILE A 327 -8.73 1.50 7.10
CA ILE A 327 -9.25 2.71 7.75
C ILE A 327 -8.48 3.06 9.02
N ILE A 328 -8.13 2.09 9.87
CA ILE A 328 -7.40 2.36 11.12
C ILE A 328 -6.05 3.05 10.82
N PRO A 329 -5.15 2.47 10.00
CA PRO A 329 -3.92 3.17 9.65
C PRO A 329 -4.16 4.45 8.84
N MET A 330 -5.22 4.53 8.02
CA MET A 330 -5.59 5.75 7.30
C MET A 330 -5.89 6.91 8.26
N VAL A 331 -6.67 6.66 9.31
CA VAL A 331 -6.95 7.65 10.37
C VAL A 331 -5.67 8.05 11.08
N LEU A 332 -4.86 7.10 11.53
CA LEU A 332 -3.64 7.38 12.28
C LEU A 332 -2.60 8.13 11.44
N GLU A 333 -2.35 7.67 10.21
CA GLU A 333 -1.23 8.15 9.40
C GLU A 333 -1.57 9.40 8.57
N PHE A 334 -2.82 9.54 8.10
CA PHE A 334 -3.18 10.59 7.15
C PHE A 334 -4.20 11.58 7.70
N VAL A 335 -5.13 11.18 8.56
CA VAL A 335 -6.03 12.13 9.22
C VAL A 335 -5.34 12.79 10.41
N LEU A 336 -4.83 11.99 11.35
CA LEU A 336 -4.13 12.50 12.53
C LEU A 336 -2.66 12.84 12.26
N GLY A 337 -2.04 12.21 11.25
CA GLY A 337 -0.71 12.54 10.77
C GLY A 337 0.46 11.83 11.47
N PHE A 338 0.21 10.75 12.21
CA PHE A 338 1.26 10.00 12.90
C PHE A 338 1.99 9.02 11.98
N SER A 339 3.31 8.96 12.09
CA SER A 339 4.15 7.97 11.44
C SER A 339 5.17 7.44 12.44
N VAL A 340 5.17 6.12 12.66
CA VAL A 340 6.06 5.44 13.60
C VAL A 340 7.19 4.75 12.84
N ASP A 341 8.42 4.95 13.29
CA ASP A 341 9.61 4.20 12.91
C ASP A 341 10.29 3.69 14.17
N TRP A 342 9.80 2.57 14.67
CA TRP A 342 10.23 2.05 15.96
C TRP A 342 11.70 1.59 16.01
N PRO A 343 12.26 0.99 14.95
CA PRO A 343 13.72 0.73 14.90
C PRO A 343 14.59 1.97 15.14
N LEU A 344 14.12 3.14 14.71
CA LEU A 344 14.79 4.43 14.94
C LEU A 344 14.30 5.16 16.19
N ARG A 345 13.40 4.56 16.96
CA ARG A 345 12.74 5.23 18.12
C ARG A 345 12.12 6.57 17.73
N GLN A 346 11.55 6.66 16.54
CA GLN A 346 11.10 7.92 15.97
C GLN A 346 9.61 7.93 15.75
N ILE A 347 8.97 9.03 16.16
CA ILE A 347 7.59 9.35 15.82
C ILE A 347 7.59 10.68 15.08
N ILE A 348 6.96 10.71 13.93
CA ILE A 348 6.73 11.92 13.16
C ILE A 348 5.25 12.25 13.25
N TRP A 349 4.93 13.45 13.69
CA TRP A 349 3.57 13.97 13.75
C TRP A 349 3.40 15.15 12.78
N ARG A 350 2.67 14.94 11.70
CA ARG A 350 2.27 15.99 10.74
C ARG A 350 0.93 16.53 11.14
N ARG A 351 0.91 17.66 11.82
CA ARG A 351 -0.31 18.32 12.28
C ARG A 351 -1.04 18.93 11.09
N SER A 352 -2.16 18.35 10.67
CA SER A 352 -2.95 18.78 9.51
C SER A 352 -4.38 19.20 9.88
N LEU A 353 -4.82 18.93 11.12
CA LEU A 353 -6.11 19.38 11.65
C LEU A 353 -6.00 20.79 12.26
N SER A 354 -7.15 21.45 12.42
CA SER A 354 -7.18 22.79 13.03
C SER A 354 -6.59 22.77 14.44
N PRO A 355 -5.68 23.71 14.78
CA PRO A 355 -5.10 23.80 16.12
C PRO A 355 -6.12 24.11 17.20
N GLU A 356 -7.29 24.67 16.87
CA GLU A 356 -8.38 25.00 17.81
C GLU A 356 -9.05 23.75 18.41
N GLN A 357 -8.77 22.56 17.88
CA GLN A 357 -9.33 21.31 18.37
C GLN A 357 -8.29 20.52 19.14
N VAL A 358 -8.68 19.97 20.29
CA VAL A 358 -7.87 18.97 20.98
C VAL A 358 -7.96 17.66 20.22
N TYR A 359 -6.83 17.20 19.70
CA TYR A 359 -6.75 15.95 18.97
C TYR A 359 -5.41 15.25 19.20
N GLY A 360 -5.36 13.98 18.89
CA GLY A 360 -4.16 13.20 19.03
C GLY A 360 -4.45 11.70 19.15
N VAL A 361 -3.57 11.00 19.85
CA VAL A 361 -3.68 9.55 20.05
C VAL A 361 -3.38 9.21 21.51
N ARG A 362 -4.06 8.18 22.02
CA ARG A 362 -3.75 7.57 23.32
C ARG A 362 -3.45 6.10 23.16
N ASN A 363 -2.55 5.59 24.00
CA ASN A 363 -2.14 4.19 24.03
C ASN A 363 -1.62 3.67 22.67
N LEU A 364 -0.98 4.55 21.85
CA LEU A 364 -0.35 4.09 20.62
C LEU A 364 0.83 3.18 20.98
N PRO A 365 0.85 1.92 20.51
CA PRO A 365 1.92 0.99 20.87
C PRO A 365 3.30 1.47 20.35
N LEU A 366 4.31 1.21 21.18
CA LEU A 366 5.73 1.45 20.91
C LEU A 366 6.47 0.10 20.79
N GLY A 367 6.23 -0.62 19.72
CA GLY A 367 6.72 -1.99 19.58
C GLY A 367 6.23 -2.86 20.76
N ASN A 368 7.16 -3.49 21.46
CA ASN A 368 6.88 -4.27 22.69
C ASN A 368 7.25 -3.51 23.99
N GLU A 369 7.50 -2.21 23.93
CA GLU A 369 8.11 -1.46 25.04
C GLU A 369 7.14 -0.46 25.70
N GLY A 370 5.86 -0.65 25.50
CA GLY A 370 4.81 0.18 26.11
C GLY A 370 4.01 0.98 25.07
N THR A 371 3.56 2.16 25.48
CA THR A 371 2.66 3.00 24.70
C THR A 371 3.07 4.47 24.77
N ILE A 372 2.48 5.27 23.88
CA ILE A 372 2.56 6.72 23.93
C ILE A 372 1.18 7.36 23.81
N ASP A 373 0.96 8.41 24.60
CA ASP A 373 -0.11 9.38 24.43
C ASP A 373 0.48 10.68 23.85
N LEU A 374 -0.12 11.20 22.81
CA LEU A 374 0.20 12.47 22.19
C LEU A 374 -1.09 13.23 21.96
N LEU A 375 -1.32 14.30 22.73
CA LEU A 375 -2.51 15.13 22.63
C LEU A 375 -2.10 16.57 22.41
N SER A 376 -2.64 17.21 21.39
CA SER A 376 -2.41 18.61 21.08
C SER A 376 -3.64 19.44 21.36
N ASP A 377 -3.47 20.55 22.03
CA ASP A 377 -4.32 21.73 21.97
C ASP A 377 -3.59 22.86 21.23
N GLU A 378 -4.16 24.06 21.16
CA GLU A 378 -3.67 25.18 20.34
C GLU A 378 -2.14 25.29 20.27
N ASP A 379 -1.48 25.45 21.43
CA ASP A 379 -0.06 25.78 21.53
C ASP A 379 0.77 24.74 22.32
N THR A 380 0.14 23.68 22.81
CA THR A 380 0.79 22.73 23.71
C THR A 380 0.55 21.29 23.25
N ILE A 381 1.57 20.46 23.36
CA ILE A 381 1.48 19.02 23.20
C ILE A 381 1.72 18.35 24.53
N GLN A 382 0.71 17.63 25.01
CA GLN A 382 0.82 16.73 26.15
C GLN A 382 1.38 15.39 25.69
N ILE A 383 2.43 14.93 26.34
CA ILE A 383 3.15 13.71 25.98
C ILE A 383 3.23 12.83 27.22
N ARG A 384 2.80 11.58 27.10
CA ARG A 384 3.10 10.51 28.06
C ARG A 384 3.67 9.35 27.29
N THR A 385 4.87 8.90 27.62
CA THR A 385 5.53 7.80 26.90
C THR A 385 6.20 6.81 27.87
N ASP A 386 6.04 5.51 27.61
CA ASP A 386 6.68 4.46 28.41
C ASP A 386 8.14 4.21 28.00
N ALA A 387 8.55 4.65 26.80
CA ALA A 387 9.91 4.49 26.29
C ALA A 387 10.47 5.82 25.72
N PRO A 388 11.81 6.02 25.73
CA PRO A 388 12.39 7.19 25.12
C PRO A 388 12.23 7.19 23.60
N ILE A 389 11.92 8.36 23.04
CA ILE A 389 11.70 8.55 21.59
C ILE A 389 12.34 9.84 21.09
N THR A 390 12.48 9.94 19.79
CA THR A 390 12.66 11.19 19.07
C THR A 390 11.32 11.60 18.46
N LEU A 391 10.75 12.72 18.90
CA LEU A 391 9.52 13.26 18.33
C LEU A 391 9.86 14.35 17.32
N ILE A 392 9.32 14.21 16.11
CA ILE A 392 9.42 15.20 15.03
C ILE A 392 8.02 15.70 14.72
N ILE A 393 7.81 17.00 14.88
CA ILE A 393 6.53 17.65 14.66
C ILE A 393 6.63 18.53 13.43
N HIS A 394 5.78 18.31 12.45
CA HIS A 394 5.57 19.22 11.33
C HIS A 394 4.29 20.03 11.62
N ASP A 395 4.46 21.31 11.89
CA ASP A 395 3.36 22.23 12.12
C ASP A 395 3.44 23.37 11.10
N ASN A 396 2.49 23.44 10.19
CA ASN A 396 2.49 24.35 9.06
C ASN A 396 3.81 24.29 8.26
N LYS A 397 4.69 25.28 8.39
CA LYS A 397 6.00 25.34 7.71
C LYS A 397 7.17 25.06 8.65
N GLU A 398 6.89 24.86 9.93
CA GLU A 398 7.91 24.67 10.96
C GLU A 398 8.10 23.19 11.26
N ILE A 399 9.32 22.81 11.58
CA ILE A 399 9.68 21.45 11.97
C ILE A 399 10.39 21.53 13.32
N PHE A 400 9.79 20.91 14.32
CA PHE A 400 10.35 20.76 15.65
C PHE A 400 10.85 19.35 15.84
N GLN A 401 12.06 19.18 16.33
CA GLN A 401 12.60 17.86 16.68
C GLN A 401 13.11 17.90 18.12
N THR A 402 12.67 16.94 18.93
CA THR A 402 13.07 16.82 20.33
C THR A 402 13.24 15.37 20.76
N ALA A 403 14.20 15.13 21.65
CA ALA A 403 14.32 13.87 22.35
C ALA A 403 13.38 13.92 23.57
N VAL A 404 12.52 12.93 23.70
CA VAL A 404 11.56 12.80 24.80
C VAL A 404 11.93 11.54 25.60
N PRO A 405 12.38 11.66 26.87
CA PRO A 405 12.60 10.51 27.73
C PRO A 405 11.27 9.86 28.13
N ALA A 406 11.30 8.66 28.74
CA ALA A 406 10.10 8.07 29.31
C ALA A 406 9.55 8.96 30.45
N GLY A 407 8.22 9.10 30.51
CA GLY A 407 7.53 9.92 31.50
C GLY A 407 6.44 10.80 30.90
N GLU A 408 6.06 11.84 31.64
CA GLU A 408 5.02 12.81 31.26
C GLU A 408 5.64 14.19 31.05
N PHE A 409 5.28 14.84 29.95
CA PHE A 409 5.84 16.13 29.52
C PHE A 409 4.77 16.99 28.87
N ALA A 410 5.02 18.31 28.86
CA ALA A 410 4.29 19.26 28.02
C ALA A 410 5.31 20.01 27.16
N LEU A 411 5.09 20.04 25.86
CA LEU A 411 5.91 20.76 24.90
C LEU A 411 5.13 21.98 24.42
N SER A 412 5.70 23.18 24.58
CA SER A 412 5.15 24.40 23.96
C SER A 412 5.61 24.49 22.51
N LEU A 413 4.71 24.88 21.63
CA LEU A 413 4.96 25.13 20.21
C LEU A 413 5.20 26.62 19.90
N LYS A 414 5.24 27.47 20.94
CA LYS A 414 5.55 28.92 20.85
C LYS A 414 7.03 29.19 21.02
#